data_a1dda24d06394dfe28d52425c77cb6e9
#
_entry.id   a1dda24d06394dfe28d52425c77cb6e9
#
_cell.length_a   1.000
_cell.length_b   1.000
_cell.length_c   1.000
_cell.angle_alpha   90.00
_cell.angle_beta   90.00
_cell.angle_gamma   90.00
#
_symmetry.space_group_name_H-M   'P 1'
#
loop_
_entity.id
_entity.type
_entity.pdbx_description
1 polymer ?
#
loop_
_entity_poly.entity_id
_entity_poly.type
_entity_poly.pdbx_seq_one_letter_code
_entity_poly.pdbx_strand_id
1 'polypeptide(L)'
;MEPILQIEDLTHTYSAGTPFQRSAVEGLSMTVGAGEFLGVIGHTGSGKSTLIQHLNGLLQPTSGRILLEGEDIWADPKKIRDVRFKVGLVFQYPEYQLFEETVYKDIAFGPKNMGLDAEEIDRRVRDAAAFVGLHE
;
A
#
# COMPACT_ATOMS: atom_id res chain seq x y z
N MET A 1 3.13 -20.61 10.52
CA MET A 1 3.80 -19.50 9.83
C MET A 1 3.09 -18.19 10.17
N GLU A 2 3.83 -17.22 10.66
CA GLU A 2 3.24 -15.95 11.01
C GLU A 2 2.75 -15.21 9.77
N PRO A 3 1.56 -14.60 9.79
CA PRO A 3 1.10 -13.81 8.66
C PRO A 3 1.95 -12.55 8.50
N ILE A 4 2.22 -12.20 7.24
CA ILE A 4 2.96 -10.97 6.95
C ILE A 4 2.07 -9.74 7.14
N LEU A 5 0.76 -9.91 6.91
CA LEU A 5 -0.22 -8.84 7.05
C LEU A 5 -1.46 -9.37 7.76
N GLN A 6 -1.92 -8.63 8.77
CA GLN A 6 -3.15 -8.96 9.51
C GLN A 6 -4.06 -7.75 9.58
N ILE A 7 -5.34 -7.99 9.35
CA ILE A 7 -6.38 -6.98 9.51
C ILE A 7 -7.30 -7.47 10.60
N GLU A 8 -7.50 -6.65 11.63
CA GLU A 8 -8.32 -6.99 12.80
C GLU A 8 -9.46 -6.00 12.97
N ASP A 9 -10.68 -6.45 12.75
CA ASP A 9 -11.92 -5.68 12.93
C ASP A 9 -11.87 -4.29 12.29
N LEU A 10 -11.37 -4.22 11.06
CA LEU A 10 -11.22 -2.97 10.33
C LEU A 10 -12.59 -2.36 10.01
N THR A 11 -12.78 -1.13 10.42
CA THR A 11 -13.92 -0.31 10.03
C THR A 11 -13.43 1.04 9.55
N HIS A 12 -13.93 1.48 8.41
CA HIS A 12 -13.64 2.82 7.89
C HIS A 12 -14.94 3.49 7.47
N THR A 13 -15.20 4.64 8.08
CA THR A 13 -16.41 5.43 7.85
C THR A 13 -16.01 6.79 7.31
N TYR A 14 -16.49 7.10 6.09
CA TYR A 14 -16.29 8.42 5.50
C TYR A 14 -17.29 9.41 6.07
N SER A 15 -16.86 10.66 6.26
CA SER A 15 -17.71 11.75 6.73
C SER A 15 -18.45 11.43 8.02
N ALA A 16 -17.78 10.78 8.97
CA ALA A 16 -18.35 10.40 10.26
C ALA A 16 -18.94 11.63 10.97
N GLY A 17 -20.14 11.46 11.55
CA GLY A 17 -20.84 12.51 12.27
C GLY A 17 -21.56 13.52 11.37
N THR A 18 -21.62 13.31 10.07
CA THR A 18 -22.32 14.17 9.12
C THR A 18 -23.49 13.43 8.48
N PRO A 19 -24.46 14.15 7.82
CA PRO A 19 -25.54 13.50 7.07
C PRO A 19 -25.04 12.63 5.90
N PHE A 20 -23.80 12.83 5.47
CA PHE A 20 -23.17 12.08 4.37
C PHE A 20 -22.34 10.90 4.85
N GLN A 21 -22.47 10.54 6.12
CA GLN A 21 -21.73 9.41 6.69
C GLN A 21 -21.98 8.12 5.92
N ARG A 22 -20.90 7.43 5.59
CA ARG A 22 -20.95 6.16 4.89
C ARG A 22 -19.82 5.25 5.36
N SER A 23 -20.15 4.04 5.79
CA SER A 23 -19.17 3.02 6.11
C SER A 23 -18.82 2.24 4.85
N ALA A 24 -17.55 2.33 4.44
CA ALA A 24 -17.05 1.61 3.27
C ALA A 24 -16.59 0.20 3.63
N VAL A 25 -16.08 0.02 4.85
CA VAL A 25 -15.63 -1.28 5.38
C VAL A 25 -16.13 -1.38 6.82
N GLU A 26 -16.68 -2.52 7.19
CA GLU A 26 -17.20 -2.75 8.54
C GLU A 26 -16.71 -4.09 9.11
N GLY A 27 -15.96 -4.03 10.22
CA GLY A 27 -15.59 -5.21 10.99
C GLY A 27 -14.83 -6.27 10.20
N LEU A 28 -14.03 -5.89 9.24
CA LEU A 28 -13.30 -6.83 8.38
C LEU A 28 -12.07 -7.38 9.09
N SER A 29 -11.93 -8.70 9.08
CA SER A 29 -10.75 -9.39 9.61
C SER A 29 -10.22 -10.36 8.56
N MET A 30 -8.90 -10.34 8.33
CA MET A 30 -8.25 -11.26 7.41
C MET A 30 -6.75 -11.30 7.67
N THR A 31 -6.10 -12.34 7.16
CA THR A 31 -4.65 -12.48 7.24
C THR A 31 -4.09 -12.84 5.87
N VAL A 32 -2.86 -12.40 5.61
CA VAL A 32 -2.12 -12.74 4.40
C VAL A 32 -0.77 -13.32 4.82
N GLY A 33 -0.50 -14.55 4.40
CA GLY A 33 0.76 -15.22 4.69
C GLY A 33 1.87 -14.81 3.71
N ALA A 34 3.11 -15.05 4.13
CA ALA A 34 4.26 -14.80 3.25
C ALA A 34 4.18 -15.70 2.00
N GLY A 35 4.39 -15.10 0.83
CA GLY A 35 4.29 -15.81 -0.44
C GLY A 35 2.88 -16.10 -0.91
N GLU A 36 1.86 -15.67 -0.18
CA GLU A 36 0.47 -15.91 -0.54
C GLU A 36 -0.01 -14.92 -1.60
N PHE A 37 -0.79 -15.41 -2.53
CA PHE A 37 -1.46 -14.61 -3.55
C PHE A 37 -2.95 -14.60 -3.24
N LEU A 38 -3.47 -13.46 -2.80
CA LEU A 38 -4.85 -13.31 -2.36
C LEU A 38 -5.68 -12.51 -3.35
N GLY A 39 -6.80 -13.07 -3.78
CA GLY A 39 -7.75 -12.37 -4.65
C GLY A 39 -8.83 -11.66 -3.84
N VAL A 40 -9.12 -10.41 -4.21
CA VAL A 40 -10.21 -9.62 -3.62
C VAL A 40 -11.24 -9.33 -4.70
N ILE A 41 -12.44 -9.86 -4.53
CA ILE A 41 -13.50 -9.80 -5.53
C ILE A 41 -14.69 -9.00 -4.98
N GLY A 42 -15.29 -8.18 -5.84
CA GLY A 42 -16.49 -7.42 -5.49
C GLY A 42 -16.82 -6.42 -6.59
N HIS A 43 -18.06 -5.93 -6.58
CA HIS A 43 -18.50 -4.91 -7.52
C HIS A 43 -17.96 -3.52 -7.11
N THR A 44 -18.07 -2.56 -8.02
CA THR A 44 -17.74 -1.17 -7.73
C THR A 44 -18.52 -0.67 -6.52
N GLY A 45 -17.85 -0.03 -5.58
CA GLY A 45 -18.48 0.48 -4.36
C GLY A 45 -18.55 -0.52 -3.23
N SER A 46 -17.97 -1.73 -3.38
CA SER A 46 -17.94 -2.75 -2.33
C SER A 46 -16.88 -2.53 -1.26
N GLY A 47 -16.06 -1.49 -1.39
CA GLY A 47 -15.01 -1.18 -0.43
C GLY A 47 -13.63 -1.73 -0.76
N LYS A 48 -13.43 -2.33 -1.93
CA LYS A 48 -12.13 -2.89 -2.33
C LYS A 48 -11.02 -1.85 -2.32
N SER A 49 -11.25 -0.71 -2.96
CA SER A 49 -10.26 0.37 -3.04
C SER A 49 -9.97 0.95 -1.66
N THR A 50 -10.99 1.09 -0.83
CA THR A 50 -10.84 1.56 0.55
C THR A 50 -9.97 0.59 1.35
N LEU A 51 -10.24 -0.71 1.25
CA LEU A 51 -9.44 -1.74 1.92
C LEU A 51 -7.97 -1.65 1.49
N ILE A 52 -7.71 -1.63 0.20
CA ILE A 52 -6.36 -1.61 -0.36
C ILE A 52 -5.57 -0.40 0.15
N GLN A 53 -6.20 0.77 0.22
CA GLN A 53 -5.54 1.98 0.68
C GLN A 53 -5.18 1.97 2.17
N HIS A 54 -5.83 1.12 2.95
CA HIS A 54 -5.44 0.92 4.35
C HIS A 54 -4.15 0.12 4.48
N LEU A 55 -3.86 -0.77 3.53
CA LEU A 55 -2.74 -1.72 3.66
C LEU A 55 -1.37 -1.05 3.56
N ASN A 56 -1.29 0.12 2.95
CA ASN A 56 -0.03 0.88 2.88
C ASN A 56 -0.08 2.19 3.66
N GLY A 57 -1.11 2.40 4.46
CA GLY A 57 -1.21 3.58 5.31
C GLY A 57 -1.69 4.85 4.62
N LEU A 58 -2.30 4.76 3.44
CA LEU A 58 -2.93 5.93 2.81
C LEU A 58 -4.20 6.36 3.53
N LEU A 59 -4.91 5.42 4.15
CA LEU A 59 -6.08 5.70 4.97
C LEU A 59 -5.84 5.15 6.37
N GLN A 60 -6.29 5.91 7.39
CA GLN A 60 -6.27 5.46 8.76
C GLN A 60 -7.64 4.87 9.13
N PRO A 61 -7.69 3.69 9.79
CA PRO A 61 -8.97 3.10 10.17
C PRO A 61 -9.75 3.98 11.13
N THR A 62 -11.08 3.96 11.01
CA THR A 62 -11.96 4.56 12.03
C THR A 62 -11.88 3.72 13.31
N SER A 63 -11.86 2.40 13.17
CA SER A 63 -11.61 1.47 14.27
C SER A 63 -10.96 0.21 13.73
N GLY A 64 -10.45 -0.64 14.62
CA GLY A 64 -9.68 -1.81 14.25
C GLY A 64 -8.21 -1.46 14.00
N ARG A 65 -7.46 -2.44 13.55
CA ARG A 65 -6.03 -2.23 13.30
C ARG A 65 -5.50 -3.08 12.17
N ILE A 66 -4.35 -2.67 11.65
CA ILE A 66 -3.64 -3.36 10.59
C ILE A 66 -2.23 -3.63 11.12
N LEU A 67 -1.83 -4.90 11.11
CA LEU A 67 -0.51 -5.32 11.56
C LEU A 67 0.33 -5.71 10.35
N LEU A 68 1.50 -5.16 10.23
CA LEU A 68 2.51 -5.55 9.25
C LEU A 68 3.67 -6.19 10.00
N GLU A 69 3.94 -7.46 9.71
CA GLU A 69 4.97 -8.23 10.41
C GLU A 69 4.79 -8.20 11.94
N GLY A 70 3.53 -8.22 12.39
CA GLY A 70 3.18 -8.23 13.80
C GLY A 70 3.09 -6.87 14.48
N GLU A 71 3.39 -5.79 13.78
CA GLU A 71 3.35 -4.43 14.34
C GLU A 71 2.21 -3.61 13.75
N ASP A 72 1.46 -2.94 14.61
CA ASP A 72 0.39 -2.02 14.18
C ASP A 72 1.01 -0.86 13.40
N ILE A 73 0.59 -0.69 12.14
CA ILE A 73 1.17 0.34 11.28
C ILE A 73 0.88 1.77 11.75
N TRP A 74 -0.14 1.96 12.58
CA TRP A 74 -0.51 3.27 13.12
C TRP A 74 -0.13 3.44 14.61
N ALA A 75 0.61 2.48 15.19
CA ALA A 75 1.07 2.61 16.58
C ALA A 75 1.91 3.87 16.79
N ASP A 76 2.70 4.25 15.79
CA ASP A 76 3.42 5.52 15.75
C ASP A 76 3.17 6.17 14.37
N PRO A 77 2.26 7.17 14.30
CA PRO A 77 1.95 7.81 13.02
C PRO A 77 3.15 8.41 12.29
N LYS A 78 4.21 8.73 13.01
CA LYS A 78 5.44 9.26 12.40
C LYS A 78 6.19 8.23 11.57
N LYS A 79 5.95 6.94 11.83
CA LYS A 79 6.60 5.84 11.14
C LYS A 79 5.80 5.27 9.96
N ILE A 80 4.67 5.88 9.63
CA ILE A 80 3.84 5.38 8.54
C ILE A 80 4.58 5.41 7.19
N ARG A 81 5.53 6.29 7.05
CA ARG A 81 6.36 6.36 5.85
C ARG A 81 7.16 5.06 5.63
N ASP A 82 7.65 4.45 6.70
CA ASP A 82 8.37 3.18 6.61
C ASP A 82 7.47 2.05 6.10
N VAL A 83 6.20 2.07 6.49
CA VAL A 83 5.21 1.12 5.98
C VAL A 83 5.05 1.27 4.46
N ARG A 84 5.00 2.50 3.96
CA ARG A 84 4.86 2.77 2.53
C ARG A 84 6.05 2.28 1.72
N PHE A 85 7.23 2.20 2.33
CA PHE A 85 8.40 1.62 1.67
C PHE A 85 8.36 0.09 1.63
N LYS A 86 7.61 -0.55 2.52
CA LYS A 86 7.48 -2.01 2.57
C LYS A 86 6.28 -2.53 1.78
N VAL A 87 5.22 -1.73 1.66
CA VAL A 87 3.98 -2.13 0.98
C VAL A 87 3.79 -1.28 -0.26
N GLY A 88 4.02 -1.88 -1.42
CA GLY A 88 3.78 -1.22 -2.70
C GLY A 88 2.32 -1.27 -3.08
N LEU A 89 1.80 -0.19 -3.62
CA LEU A 89 0.41 -0.09 -4.08
C LEU A 89 0.38 0.29 -5.55
N VAL A 90 -0.33 -0.52 -6.35
CA VAL A 90 -0.58 -0.22 -7.76
C VAL A 90 -2.04 0.18 -7.90
N PHE A 91 -2.27 1.40 -8.39
CA PHE A 91 -3.63 1.92 -8.57
C PHE A 91 -4.24 1.42 -9.88
N GLN A 92 -5.55 1.63 -10.03
CA GLN A 92 -6.32 1.09 -11.16
C GLN A 92 -5.79 1.55 -12.53
N TYR A 93 -5.32 2.76 -12.66
CA TYR A 93 -4.77 3.28 -13.92
C TYR A 93 -3.37 3.80 -13.65
N PRO A 94 -2.38 2.90 -13.47
CA PRO A 94 -1.02 3.31 -13.08
C PRO A 94 -0.33 4.19 -14.11
N GLU A 95 -0.70 4.11 -15.38
CA GLU A 95 -0.14 4.96 -16.43
C GLU A 95 -0.38 6.45 -16.21
N TYR A 96 -1.42 6.81 -15.47
CA TYR A 96 -1.68 8.22 -15.11
C TYR A 96 -0.76 8.74 -14.02
N GLN A 97 0.04 7.87 -13.42
CA GLN A 97 0.98 8.25 -12.37
C GLN A 97 2.38 8.52 -12.91
N LEU A 98 2.61 8.24 -14.18
CA LEU A 98 3.89 8.51 -14.82
C LEU A 98 4.07 10.02 -14.98
N PHE A 99 5.15 10.57 -14.46
CA PHE A 99 5.38 12.02 -14.48
C PHE A 99 6.81 12.41 -14.86
N GLU A 100 7.74 11.47 -14.86
CA GLU A 100 9.13 11.76 -15.22
C GLU A 100 9.37 11.64 -16.72
N GLU A 101 10.43 12.27 -17.18
CA GLU A 101 10.80 12.28 -18.60
C GLU A 101 11.32 10.94 -19.11
N THR A 102 11.88 10.11 -18.23
CA THR A 102 12.46 8.82 -18.61
C THR A 102 11.96 7.72 -17.68
N VAL A 103 11.98 6.50 -18.18
CA VAL A 103 11.66 5.30 -17.39
C VAL A 103 12.58 5.19 -16.18
N TYR A 104 13.89 5.45 -16.38
CA TYR A 104 14.86 5.39 -15.31
C TYR A 104 14.50 6.35 -14.16
N LYS A 105 14.19 7.60 -14.48
CA LYS A 105 13.86 8.60 -13.46
C LYS A 105 12.58 8.26 -12.71
N ASP A 106 11.59 7.71 -13.42
CA ASP A 106 10.32 7.35 -12.82
C ASP A 106 10.50 6.19 -11.82
N ILE A 107 11.26 5.16 -12.20
CA ILE A 107 11.58 4.06 -11.29
C ILE A 107 12.43 4.54 -10.12
N ALA A 108 13.35 5.46 -10.35
CA ALA A 108 14.25 5.98 -9.33
C ALA A 108 13.55 6.86 -8.29
N PHE A 109 12.33 7.33 -8.55
CA PHE A 109 11.62 8.25 -7.67
C PHE A 109 11.44 7.68 -6.26
N GLY A 110 10.99 6.43 -6.14
CA GLY A 110 10.84 5.77 -4.85
C GLY A 110 12.16 5.67 -4.08
N PRO A 111 13.19 5.05 -4.67
CA PRO A 111 14.50 4.96 -4.02
C PRO A 111 15.12 6.31 -3.63
N LYS A 112 14.91 7.35 -4.43
CA LYS A 112 15.33 8.71 -4.08
C LYS A 112 14.64 9.21 -2.81
N ASN A 113 13.34 8.96 -2.71
CA ASN A 113 12.57 9.35 -1.53
C ASN A 113 12.98 8.58 -0.28
N MET A 114 13.56 7.39 -0.44
CA MET A 114 14.12 6.61 0.66
C MET A 114 15.47 7.17 1.16
N GLY A 115 16.05 8.12 0.44
CA GLY A 115 17.33 8.69 0.80
C GLY A 115 18.53 7.84 0.46
N LEU A 116 18.39 6.91 -0.48
CA LEU A 116 19.49 6.03 -0.90
C LEU A 116 20.52 6.78 -1.75
N ASP A 117 21.77 6.28 -1.75
CA ASP A 117 22.82 6.88 -2.57
C ASP A 117 22.64 6.53 -4.05
N ALA A 118 23.36 7.23 -4.93
CA ALA A 118 23.22 7.08 -6.38
C ALA A 118 23.53 5.66 -6.87
N GLU A 119 24.49 4.99 -6.25
CA GLU A 119 24.90 3.64 -6.62
C GLU A 119 23.81 2.62 -6.28
N GLU A 120 23.23 2.72 -5.09
CA GLU A 120 22.12 1.85 -4.66
C GLU A 120 20.86 2.13 -5.47
N ILE A 121 20.58 3.38 -5.79
CA ILE A 121 19.45 3.75 -6.66
C ILE A 121 19.61 3.10 -8.04
N ASP A 122 20.79 3.21 -8.63
CA ASP A 122 21.06 2.62 -9.95
C ASP A 122 20.86 1.10 -9.94
N ARG A 123 21.38 0.44 -8.92
CA ARG A 123 21.21 -1.01 -8.76
C ARG A 123 19.71 -1.40 -8.70
N ARG A 124 18.96 -0.71 -7.87
CA ARG A 124 17.52 -1.01 -7.71
C ARG A 124 16.71 -0.73 -8.98
N VAL A 125 17.03 0.36 -9.67
CA VAL A 125 16.35 0.71 -10.92
C VAL A 125 16.60 -0.38 -11.97
N ARG A 126 17.86 -0.79 -12.13
CA ARG A 126 18.22 -1.82 -13.11
C ARG A 126 17.63 -3.17 -12.78
N ASP A 127 17.67 -3.57 -11.51
CA ASP A 127 17.07 -4.84 -11.06
C ASP A 127 15.56 -4.85 -11.28
N ALA A 128 14.86 -3.78 -10.92
CA ALA A 128 13.41 -3.70 -11.11
C ALA A 128 13.03 -3.70 -12.59
N ALA A 129 13.74 -2.95 -13.42
CA ALA A 129 13.49 -2.90 -14.85
C ALA A 129 13.71 -4.28 -15.50
N ALA A 130 14.80 -4.95 -15.14
CA ALA A 130 15.10 -6.29 -15.64
C ALA A 130 14.03 -7.30 -15.22
N PHE A 131 13.57 -7.20 -13.97
CA PHE A 131 12.54 -8.11 -13.44
C PHE A 131 11.25 -8.08 -14.26
N VAL A 132 10.86 -6.92 -14.79
CA VAL A 132 9.66 -6.77 -15.60
C VAL A 132 9.95 -6.74 -17.11
N GLY A 133 11.17 -7.04 -17.52
CA GLY A 133 11.54 -7.15 -18.95
C GLY A 133 11.89 -5.83 -19.63
N LEU A 134 12.17 -4.77 -18.89
CA LEU A 134 12.59 -3.48 -19.44
C LEU A 134 14.12 -3.40 -19.39
N HIS A 135 14.80 -3.86 -20.43
CA HIS A 135 16.27 -3.96 -20.44
C HIS A 135 16.98 -2.75 -21.03
N GLU A 136 16.27 -1.86 -21.74
CA GLU A 136 16.86 -0.72 -22.43
C GLU A 136 16.12 0.58 -22.14
#